data_e6de3a6ad4fb8e2c01e28bbed72e1a9e
#
_entry.id   e6de3a6ad4fb8e2c01e28bbed72e1a9e
#
_cell.length_a   1.000
_cell.length_b   1.000
_cell.length_c   1.000
_cell.angle_alpha   90.00
_cell.angle_beta   90.00
_cell.angle_gamma   90.00
#
_symmetry.space_group_name_H-M   'P 1'
#
loop_
_entity.id
_entity.type
_entity.pdbx_description
1 polymer ?
#
loop_
_entity_poly.entity_id
_entity_poly.type
_entity_poly.pdbx_seq_one_letter_code
_entity_poly.pdbx_strand_id
1 'polypeptide(L)' 'MNTAPHNTIELSAVLITLNAEKQLPAALKSLQFCDDIVVVDSNSSDNTVDLARQHGARVVQQ' A
#
# COMPACT_ATOMS: atom_id res chain seq x y z
N MET A 1 18.31 -22.31 -0.75
CA MET A 1 17.57 -21.98 -1.03
C MET A 1 16.81 -22.32 -1.84
N ASN A 2 16.13 -22.47 -2.06
CA ASN A 2 15.41 -22.77 -2.82
C ASN A 2 14.78 -22.04 -3.36
N THR A 3 14.63 -21.66 -3.94
CA THR A 3 14.05 -21.03 -4.47
C THR A 3 13.56 -21.39 -5.60
N ALA A 4 13.01 -22.27 -5.66
CA ALA A 4 12.36 -22.71 -6.83
C ALA A 4 11.44 -21.64 -7.33
N PRO A 5 11.52 -21.33 -8.56
CA PRO A 5 10.70 -20.26 -9.10
C PRO A 5 9.22 -20.55 -8.98
N HIS A 6 8.84 -21.80 -9.04
CA HIS A 6 7.43 -22.10 -8.92
C HIS A 6 6.92 -21.92 -7.51
N ASN A 7 7.81 -21.57 -6.58
CA ASN A 7 7.39 -21.26 -5.25
C ASN A 7 7.21 -19.77 -5.05
N THR A 8 7.01 -19.05 -6.10
CA THR A 8 6.79 -17.63 -6.00
C THR A 8 5.59 -17.36 -5.13
N ILE A 9 5.79 -16.55 -4.12
CA ILE A 9 4.72 -16.13 -3.23
C ILE A 9 4.38 -14.70 -3.57
N GLU A 10 3.12 -14.47 -3.87
CA GLU A 10 2.65 -13.12 -4.05
C GLU A 10 2.44 -12.52 -2.68
N LEU A 11 3.03 -11.35 -2.47
CA LEU A 11 2.88 -10.63 -1.22
C LEU A 11 1.96 -9.45 -1.43
N SER A 12 0.95 -9.35 -0.58
CA SER A 12 0.04 -8.24 -0.60
C SER A 12 0.09 -7.53 0.74
N ALA A 13 0.07 -6.23 0.71
CA ALA A 13 0.04 -5.42 1.92
C ALA A 13 -1.28 -4.66 1.98
N VAL A 14 -1.87 -4.59 3.15
CA VAL A 14 -3.08 -3.82 3.37
C VAL A 14 -2.80 -2.78 4.45
N LEU A 15 -3.03 -1.53 4.11
CA LEU A 15 -2.87 -0.42 5.04
C LEU A 15 -4.23 0.19 5.31
N ILE A 16 -4.51 0.46 6.57
CA ILE A 16 -5.71 1.18 6.96
C ILE A 16 -5.29 2.59 7.33
N THR A 17 -5.85 3.58 6.67
CA THR A 17 -5.40 4.95 6.82
C THR A 17 -6.51 5.89 7.23
N LEU A 18 -6.13 6.91 7.98
CA LEU A 18 -6.97 8.07 8.27
C LEU A 18 -6.04 9.25 8.46
N ASN A 19 -6.12 10.21 7.54
CA ASN A 19 -5.30 11.43 7.59
C ASN A 19 -3.82 11.15 7.80
N ALA A 20 -3.28 10.31 6.93
CA ALA A 20 -1.91 9.81 7.05
C ALA A 20 -0.98 10.37 5.98
N GLU A 21 -1.28 11.54 5.40
CA GLU A 21 -0.49 12.01 4.26
C GLU A 21 0.98 12.19 4.59
N LYS A 22 1.31 12.50 5.83
CA LYS A 22 2.72 12.71 6.20
C LYS A 22 3.48 11.40 6.36
N GLN A 23 2.82 10.36 6.86
CA GLN A 23 3.45 9.07 7.11
C GLN A 23 3.39 8.14 5.90
N LEU A 24 2.41 8.35 5.03
CA LEU A 24 2.11 7.39 3.99
C LEU A 24 3.24 7.20 2.98
N PRO A 25 3.92 8.25 2.50
CA PRO A 25 4.97 8.04 1.51
C PRO A 25 6.08 7.11 2.00
N ALA A 26 6.51 7.27 3.25
CA ALA A 26 7.54 6.40 3.81
C ALA A 26 7.03 4.97 3.96
N ALA A 27 5.79 4.81 4.40
CA ALA A 27 5.19 3.49 4.55
C ALA A 27 5.10 2.77 3.20
N LEU A 28 4.62 3.47 2.17
CA LEU A 28 4.51 2.87 0.84
C LEU A 28 5.87 2.52 0.26
N LYS A 29 6.86 3.36 0.52
CA LYS A 29 8.21 3.08 0.04
C LYS A 29 8.75 1.82 0.68
N SER A 30 8.51 1.60 1.96
CA SER A 30 9.00 0.41 2.64
C SER A 30 8.26 -0.85 2.19
N LEU A 31 7.13 -0.72 1.52
CA LEU A 31 6.34 -1.85 1.06
C LEU A 31 6.51 -2.12 -0.45
N GLN A 32 7.48 -1.49 -1.08
CA GLN A 32 7.67 -1.64 -2.53
C GLN A 32 7.97 -3.08 -2.95
N PHE A 33 8.43 -3.89 -2.03
CA PHE A 33 8.68 -5.31 -2.32
C PHE A 33 7.40 -6.12 -2.45
N CYS A 34 6.26 -5.55 -2.09
CA CYS A 34 4.98 -6.25 -2.20
C CYS A 34 4.47 -6.19 -3.62
N ASP A 35 3.84 -7.27 -4.05
CA ASP A 35 3.27 -7.35 -5.40
C ASP A 35 2.03 -6.50 -5.53
N ASP A 36 1.31 -6.30 -4.44
CA ASP A 36 0.08 -5.53 -4.44
C ASP A 36 -0.02 -4.78 -3.11
N ILE A 37 -0.42 -3.54 -3.17
CA ILE A 37 -0.63 -2.73 -1.98
C ILE A 37 -2.05 -2.17 -2.06
N VAL A 38 -2.84 -2.46 -1.03
CA VAL A 38 -4.19 -1.96 -0.92
C VAL A 38 -4.27 -1.00 0.26
N VAL A 39 -4.75 0.19 0.02
CA VAL A 39 -4.97 1.18 1.07
C VAL A 39 -6.47 1.27 1.31
N VAL A 40 -6.89 0.91 2.51
CA VAL A 40 -8.28 1.07 2.93
C VAL A 40 -8.36 2.37 3.69
N ASP A 41 -8.95 3.38 3.08
CA ASP A 41 -8.99 4.70 3.66
C ASP A 41 -10.29 4.95 4.39
N SER A 42 -10.20 5.47 5.60
CA SER A 42 -11.34 5.73 6.46
C SER A 42 -11.82 7.17 6.29
N ASN A 43 -11.90 7.60 5.05
CA ASN A 43 -12.47 8.91 4.72
C ASN A 43 -11.56 10.08 5.14
N SER A 44 -10.29 9.99 4.74
CA SER A 44 -9.32 11.04 5.02
C SER A 44 -9.74 12.36 4.40
N SER A 45 -9.51 13.44 5.11
CA SER A 45 -9.78 14.79 4.61
C SER A 45 -8.53 15.46 4.02
N ASP A 46 -7.37 14.80 4.15
CA ASP A 46 -6.12 15.31 3.58
C ASP A 46 -5.81 14.60 2.26
N ASN A 47 -4.58 14.67 1.79
CA ASN A 47 -4.17 14.10 0.51
C ASN A 47 -3.78 12.62 0.59
N THR A 48 -4.17 11.92 1.63
CA THR A 48 -3.80 10.50 1.82
C THR A 48 -4.18 9.65 0.61
N VAL A 49 -5.40 9.77 0.13
CA VAL A 49 -5.89 8.94 -0.98
C VAL A 49 -5.11 9.26 -2.26
N ASP A 50 -4.90 10.54 -2.54
CA ASP A 50 -4.17 10.93 -3.74
C ASP A 50 -2.74 10.42 -3.72
N LEU A 51 -2.08 10.51 -2.56
CA LEU A 51 -0.71 10.01 -2.43
C LEU A 51 -0.66 8.50 -2.61
N ALA A 52 -1.63 7.78 -2.07
CA ALA A 52 -1.68 6.33 -2.24
C ALA A 52 -1.78 5.97 -3.72
N ARG A 53 -2.64 6.63 -4.45
CA ARG A 53 -2.80 6.38 -5.87
C ARG A 53 -1.55 6.73 -6.67
N GLN A 54 -0.89 7.82 -6.31
CA GLN A 54 0.35 8.22 -6.98
C GLN A 54 1.44 7.18 -6.82
N HIS A 55 1.44 6.44 -5.73
CA HIS A 55 2.41 5.39 -5.48
C HIS A 55 1.97 4.02 -6.03
N GLY A 56 0.87 3.99 -6.75
CA GLY A 56 0.43 2.75 -7.39
C GLY A 56 -0.40 1.83 -6.52
N ALA A 57 -0.81 2.27 -5.35
CA ALA A 57 -1.64 1.45 -4.49
C ALA A 57 -3.10 1.46 -4.98
N ARG A 58 -3.80 0.36 -4.72
CA ARG A 58 -5.25 0.34 -4.91
C ARG A 58 -5.89 0.93 -3.67
N VAL A 59 -6.88 1.78 -3.86
CA VAL A 59 -7.51 2.47 -2.75
C VAL A 59 -8.97 2.05 -2.65
N VAL A 60 -9.36 1.65 -1.46
CA VAL A 60 -10.74 1.37 -1.12
C VAL A 60 -11.14 2.37 -0.03
N GLN A 61 -12.21 3.09 -0.25
CA GLN A 61 -12.70 4.04 0.74
C GLN A 61 -13.90 3.48 1.46
N GLN A 62 -13.93 3.71 2.76
CA GLN A 62 -15.06 3.28 3.57
C GLN A 62 -15.68 4.44 4.30
#